data_ad2c787f91a3087016907d0125f54dc0
#
_entry.id   ad2c787f91a3087016907d0125f54dc0
#
_cell.length_a   1.000
_cell.length_b   1.000
_cell.length_c   1.000
_cell.angle_alpha   90.00
_cell.angle_beta   90.00
_cell.angle_gamma   90.00
#
_symmetry.space_group_name_H-M   'P 1'
#
loop_
_entity.id
_entity.type
_entity.pdbx_description
1 polymer ?
#
loop_
_entity_poly.entity_id
_entity_poly.type
_entity_poly.pdbx_seq_one_letter_code
_entity_poly.pdbx_strand_id
1 'polypeptide(L)'
;MKAFTLNAADGAVLRGDRHIGTDRQILFITGFLSKRWGNKSKALAQWCQDRGWGFCCFDFRGWGDSEGQWGDYRLLHWLEDAEAVTNLLADGPPVTIVGNSLGGWLAWLVAQEQPVVEELILIAPAFNMMDLRAAQISAERREQWQSAGAMPWDDEPLHKEAPIPWHWVEDSQALWRRRFTMPRCVKTTILHGLQDTVIKPEGSWTFVQHVLSQDPEFPIELLLKTGDHRLSSPEHVDTIRRLVVKE
;
A
#
# COMPACT_ATOMS: atom_id res chain seq x y z
N MET A 1 -21.00 0.83 -7.74
CA MET A 1 -20.30 0.98 -6.45
C MET A 1 -21.30 1.35 -5.36
N LYS A 2 -21.18 0.78 -4.18
CA LYS A 2 -21.98 1.07 -2.99
C LYS A 2 -21.05 1.50 -1.86
N ALA A 3 -21.34 2.64 -1.24
CA ALA A 3 -20.57 3.12 -0.09
C ALA A 3 -20.74 2.16 1.10
N PHE A 4 -19.68 2.02 1.90
CA PHE A 4 -19.70 1.32 3.18
C PHE A 4 -18.94 2.11 4.25
N THR A 5 -19.22 1.79 5.49
CA THR A 5 -18.48 2.26 6.66
C THR A 5 -18.04 1.04 7.49
N LEU A 6 -16.89 1.15 8.15
CA LEU A 6 -16.34 0.14 9.05
C LEU A 6 -15.75 0.86 10.26
N ASN A 7 -16.04 0.41 11.46
CA ASN A 7 -15.45 0.96 12.67
C ASN A 7 -14.07 0.34 12.89
N ALA A 8 -13.05 1.18 13.03
CA ALA A 8 -11.73 0.78 13.47
C ALA A 8 -11.73 0.44 14.97
N ALA A 9 -10.65 -0.16 15.47
CA ALA A 9 -10.56 -0.61 16.86
C ALA A 9 -10.66 0.53 17.89
N ASP A 10 -10.27 1.75 17.53
CA ASP A 10 -10.37 2.96 18.34
C ASP A 10 -11.72 3.69 18.21
N GLY A 11 -12.65 3.13 17.39
CA GLY A 11 -13.96 3.70 17.13
C GLY A 11 -14.02 4.67 15.95
N ALA A 12 -12.90 5.05 15.34
CA ALA A 12 -12.90 5.90 14.15
C ALA A 12 -13.59 5.20 12.97
N VAL A 13 -14.35 5.95 12.18
CA VAL A 13 -15.10 5.41 11.06
C VAL A 13 -14.26 5.45 9.78
N LEU A 14 -13.93 4.28 9.24
CA LEU A 14 -13.40 4.11 7.89
C LEU A 14 -14.51 4.25 6.87
N ARG A 15 -14.23 4.90 5.75
CA ARG A 15 -15.14 5.05 4.61
C ARG A 15 -14.55 4.45 3.36
N GLY A 16 -15.37 3.67 2.67
CA GLY A 16 -14.98 3.02 1.43
C GLY A 16 -16.15 2.85 0.48
N ASP A 17 -15.83 2.34 -0.69
CA ASP A 17 -16.79 1.98 -1.73
C ASP A 17 -16.50 0.56 -2.21
N ARG A 18 -17.54 -0.24 -2.40
CA ARG A 18 -17.41 -1.60 -2.93
C ARG A 18 -18.48 -1.94 -3.96
N HIS A 19 -18.11 -2.84 -4.84
CA HIS A 19 -19.00 -3.57 -5.72
C HIS A 19 -18.74 -5.06 -5.52
N ILE A 20 -19.78 -5.83 -5.30
CA ILE A 20 -19.66 -7.28 -5.09
C ILE A 20 -19.68 -7.94 -6.46
N GLY A 21 -18.70 -8.79 -6.73
CA GLY A 21 -18.62 -9.62 -7.93
C GLY A 21 -18.77 -11.10 -7.61
N THR A 22 -18.72 -11.95 -8.64
CA THR A 22 -18.94 -13.40 -8.50
C THR A 22 -17.66 -14.24 -8.44
N ASP A 23 -16.65 -13.90 -9.24
CA ASP A 23 -15.53 -14.81 -9.46
C ASP A 23 -14.21 -14.34 -8.85
N ARG A 24 -14.03 -13.03 -8.68
CA ARG A 24 -12.82 -12.38 -8.17
C ARG A 24 -13.16 -11.06 -7.54
N GLN A 25 -12.35 -10.66 -6.57
CA GLN A 25 -12.43 -9.35 -5.94
C GLN A 25 -11.09 -8.62 -6.05
N ILE A 26 -11.13 -7.33 -6.38
CA ILE A 26 -9.96 -6.45 -6.37
C ILE A 26 -10.10 -5.51 -5.19
N LEU A 27 -9.14 -5.55 -4.27
CA LEU A 27 -8.98 -4.55 -3.22
C LEU A 27 -7.89 -3.56 -3.64
N PHE A 28 -8.25 -2.29 -3.83
CA PHE A 28 -7.26 -1.24 -4.09
C PHE A 28 -6.89 -0.53 -2.78
N ILE A 29 -5.59 -0.63 -2.41
CA ILE A 29 -5.03 0.05 -1.24
C ILE A 29 -4.19 1.23 -1.72
N THR A 30 -4.60 2.44 -1.33
CA THR A 30 -4.00 3.70 -1.78
C THR A 30 -2.66 4.00 -1.11
N GLY A 31 -1.89 4.93 -1.68
CA GLY A 31 -0.63 5.39 -1.10
C GLY A 31 -0.82 6.46 -0.02
N PHE A 32 0.30 6.86 0.61
CA PHE A 32 0.34 7.86 1.67
C PHE A 32 -0.38 9.15 1.26
N LEU A 33 -1.28 9.63 2.11
CA LEU A 33 -2.11 10.83 1.93
C LEU A 33 -2.90 10.89 0.60
N SER A 34 -3.12 9.76 -0.05
CA SER A 34 -3.94 9.68 -1.25
C SER A 34 -5.37 9.28 -0.92
N LYS A 35 -6.34 9.86 -1.61
CA LYS A 35 -7.74 9.43 -1.48
C LYS A 35 -7.99 8.14 -2.24
N ARG A 36 -8.99 7.36 -1.81
CA ARG A 36 -9.40 6.10 -2.43
C ARG A 36 -9.73 6.23 -3.92
N TRP A 37 -10.27 7.39 -4.34
CA TRP A 37 -10.62 7.65 -5.73
C TRP A 37 -9.54 8.48 -6.45
N GLY A 38 -8.73 7.79 -7.24
CA GLY A 38 -7.74 8.36 -8.15
C GLY A 38 -7.86 7.74 -9.55
N ASN A 39 -6.94 8.07 -10.46
CA ASN A 39 -6.98 7.55 -11.84
C ASN A 39 -6.93 6.02 -11.88
N LYS A 40 -6.05 5.40 -11.08
CA LYS A 40 -5.89 3.95 -11.03
C LYS A 40 -7.12 3.24 -10.47
N SER A 41 -7.62 3.68 -9.32
CA SER A 41 -8.78 3.05 -8.68
C SER A 41 -10.05 3.21 -9.50
N LYS A 42 -10.28 4.37 -10.13
CA LYS A 42 -11.42 4.60 -11.04
C LYS A 42 -11.38 3.68 -12.26
N ALA A 43 -10.20 3.56 -12.88
CA ALA A 43 -10.02 2.70 -14.05
C ALA A 43 -10.22 1.22 -13.70
N LEU A 44 -9.66 0.76 -12.56
CA LEU A 44 -9.84 -0.60 -12.09
C LEU A 44 -11.29 -0.89 -11.69
N ALA A 45 -11.96 0.04 -11.01
CA ALA A 45 -13.36 -0.12 -10.62
C ALA A 45 -14.29 -0.29 -11.84
N GLN A 46 -14.13 0.57 -12.85
CA GLN A 46 -14.90 0.45 -14.08
C GLN A 46 -14.64 -0.87 -14.78
N TRP A 47 -13.38 -1.23 -14.87
CA TRP A 47 -12.97 -2.45 -15.54
C TRP A 47 -13.44 -3.74 -14.81
N CYS A 48 -13.45 -3.76 -13.48
CA CYS A 48 -14.04 -4.84 -12.68
C CYS A 48 -15.55 -4.94 -12.93
N GLN A 49 -16.24 -3.78 -12.97
CA GLN A 49 -17.68 -3.73 -13.25
C GLN A 49 -18.03 -4.32 -14.62
N ASP A 50 -17.25 -3.99 -15.65
CA ASP A 50 -17.44 -4.50 -17.02
C ASP A 50 -17.29 -6.03 -17.13
N ARG A 51 -16.61 -6.65 -16.14
CA ARG A 51 -16.34 -8.10 -16.06
C ARG A 51 -17.17 -8.84 -15.02
N GLY A 52 -18.02 -8.15 -14.28
CA GLY A 52 -18.74 -8.76 -13.16
C GLY A 52 -17.86 -9.12 -11.96
N TRP A 53 -16.65 -8.55 -11.88
CA TRP A 53 -15.72 -8.75 -10.75
C TRP A 53 -16.00 -7.76 -9.63
N GLY A 54 -15.74 -8.18 -8.40
CA GLY A 54 -15.82 -7.30 -7.25
C GLY A 54 -14.69 -6.26 -7.25
N PHE A 55 -14.98 -5.08 -6.71
CA PHE A 55 -13.99 -4.04 -6.46
C PHE A 55 -14.27 -3.39 -5.11
N CYS A 56 -13.20 -3.11 -4.37
CA CYS A 56 -13.25 -2.40 -3.10
C CYS A 56 -12.09 -1.40 -3.02
N CYS A 57 -12.38 -0.22 -2.50
CA CYS A 57 -11.37 0.77 -2.11
C CYS A 57 -11.84 1.54 -0.88
N PHE A 58 -10.91 2.07 -0.10
CA PHE A 58 -11.20 2.80 1.14
C PHE A 58 -10.17 3.88 1.40
N ASP A 59 -10.52 4.83 2.26
CA ASP A 59 -9.60 5.78 2.85
C ASP A 59 -9.18 5.28 4.25
N PHE A 60 -7.90 5.35 4.56
CA PHE A 60 -7.39 5.03 5.88
C PHE A 60 -7.88 6.03 6.94
N ARG A 61 -7.84 5.68 8.21
CA ARG A 61 -8.01 6.64 9.32
C ARG A 61 -7.15 7.88 9.09
N GLY A 62 -7.74 9.05 9.28
CA GLY A 62 -7.09 10.35 9.14
C GLY A 62 -6.94 10.84 7.71
N TRP A 63 -7.41 10.10 6.68
CA TRP A 63 -7.30 10.48 5.28
C TRP A 63 -8.65 10.50 4.57
N GLY A 64 -8.72 11.31 3.50
CA GLY A 64 -9.87 11.34 2.62
C GLY A 64 -11.15 11.69 3.34
N ASP A 65 -12.11 10.75 3.33
CA ASP A 65 -13.41 10.90 3.98
C ASP A 65 -13.51 10.09 5.28
N SER A 66 -12.50 9.29 5.64
CA SER A 66 -12.43 8.57 6.92
C SER A 66 -12.15 9.53 8.06
N GLU A 67 -12.57 9.15 9.26
CA GLU A 67 -12.45 10.00 10.45
C GLU A 67 -11.02 10.05 10.99
N GLY A 68 -10.76 11.09 11.82
CA GLY A 68 -9.49 11.35 12.47
C GLY A 68 -8.57 12.29 11.71
N GLN A 69 -7.39 12.55 12.27
CA GLN A 69 -6.32 13.33 11.64
C GLN A 69 -5.10 12.43 11.46
N TRP A 70 -4.48 12.46 10.29
CA TRP A 70 -3.42 11.52 9.92
C TRP A 70 -2.22 11.52 10.89
N GLY A 71 -1.87 12.68 11.47
CA GLY A 71 -0.79 12.81 12.44
C GLY A 71 -1.03 12.10 13.78
N ASP A 72 -2.28 11.74 14.08
CA ASP A 72 -2.65 11.02 15.30
C ASP A 72 -2.46 9.51 15.18
N TYR A 73 -2.19 9.03 13.96
CA TYR A 73 -2.14 7.60 13.69
C TYR A 73 -0.73 7.09 13.41
N ARG A 74 -0.55 5.80 13.69
CA ARG A 74 0.67 5.02 13.44
C ARG A 74 0.55 4.23 12.14
N LEU A 75 1.68 3.79 11.57
CA LEU A 75 1.67 2.84 10.44
C LEU A 75 0.94 1.54 10.80
N LEU A 76 1.02 1.12 12.07
CA LEU A 76 0.29 -0.05 12.58
C LEU A 76 -1.22 0.11 12.50
N HIS A 77 -1.76 1.30 12.76
CA HIS A 77 -3.19 1.56 12.63
C HIS A 77 -3.67 1.44 11.17
N TRP A 78 -2.86 1.87 10.21
CA TRP A 78 -3.20 1.74 8.79
C TRP A 78 -3.06 0.28 8.30
N LEU A 79 -2.16 -0.50 8.90
CA LEU A 79 -2.13 -1.94 8.67
C LEU A 79 -3.42 -2.60 9.19
N GLU A 80 -3.85 -2.28 10.42
CA GLU A 80 -5.13 -2.75 10.98
C GLU A 80 -6.33 -2.37 10.10
N ASP A 81 -6.36 -1.15 9.54
CA ASP A 81 -7.41 -0.72 8.62
C ASP A 81 -7.44 -1.59 7.37
N ALA A 82 -6.29 -1.85 6.77
CA ALA A 82 -6.18 -2.70 5.59
C ALA A 82 -6.58 -4.15 5.88
N GLU A 83 -6.19 -4.69 7.03
CA GLU A 83 -6.61 -6.02 7.51
C GLU A 83 -8.12 -6.08 7.72
N ALA A 84 -8.72 -5.07 8.38
CA ALA A 84 -10.15 -5.00 8.65
C ALA A 84 -10.98 -4.93 7.36
N VAL A 85 -10.56 -4.13 6.38
CA VAL A 85 -11.23 -4.07 5.07
C VAL A 85 -11.03 -5.37 4.29
N THR A 86 -9.88 -6.03 4.39
CA THR A 86 -9.66 -7.34 3.76
C THR A 86 -10.56 -8.40 4.37
N ASN A 87 -10.73 -8.40 5.70
CA ASN A 87 -11.66 -9.28 6.40
C ASN A 87 -13.12 -9.09 5.96
N LEU A 88 -13.53 -7.86 5.61
CA LEU A 88 -14.87 -7.59 5.07
C LEU A 88 -15.12 -8.33 3.74
N LEU A 89 -14.07 -8.76 3.05
CA LEU A 89 -14.12 -9.47 1.78
C LEU A 89 -13.94 -11.00 1.92
N ALA A 90 -13.67 -11.50 3.13
CA ALA A 90 -13.25 -12.88 3.37
C ALA A 90 -14.32 -13.94 3.01
N ASP A 91 -15.60 -13.61 3.10
CA ASP A 91 -16.70 -14.52 2.77
C ASP A 91 -17.03 -14.56 1.26
N GLY A 92 -16.27 -13.82 0.46
CA GLY A 92 -16.47 -13.71 -0.99
C GLY A 92 -15.44 -14.48 -1.81
N PRO A 93 -15.39 -14.21 -3.14
CA PRO A 93 -14.36 -14.76 -4.01
C PRO A 93 -12.94 -14.36 -3.60
N PRO A 94 -11.90 -15.06 -4.11
CA PRO A 94 -10.50 -14.73 -3.85
C PRO A 94 -10.17 -13.26 -4.12
N VAL A 95 -9.31 -12.68 -3.28
CA VAL A 95 -8.92 -11.28 -3.35
C VAL A 95 -7.56 -11.13 -4.01
N THR A 96 -7.50 -10.29 -5.05
CA THR A 96 -6.25 -9.69 -5.53
C THR A 96 -6.12 -8.31 -4.92
N ILE A 97 -5.03 -8.04 -4.19
CA ILE A 97 -4.77 -6.69 -3.69
C ILE A 97 -3.89 -5.94 -4.70
N VAL A 98 -4.36 -4.77 -5.12
CA VAL A 98 -3.57 -3.79 -5.88
C VAL A 98 -3.16 -2.68 -4.92
N GLY A 99 -1.92 -2.70 -4.45
CA GLY A 99 -1.40 -1.75 -3.47
C GLY A 99 -0.46 -0.71 -4.10
N ASN A 100 -0.67 0.58 -3.82
CA ASN A 100 0.16 1.66 -4.35
C ASN A 100 1.04 2.29 -3.26
N SER A 101 2.35 2.41 -3.49
CA SER A 101 3.29 3.07 -2.57
C SER A 101 3.22 2.47 -1.16
N LEU A 102 2.87 3.25 -0.12
CA LEU A 102 2.60 2.74 1.23
C LEU A 102 1.58 1.60 1.22
N GLY A 103 0.49 1.74 0.45
CA GLY A 103 -0.51 0.68 0.29
C GLY A 103 0.05 -0.60 -0.32
N GLY A 104 1.11 -0.51 -1.13
CA GLY A 104 1.83 -1.68 -1.63
C GLY A 104 2.60 -2.42 -0.53
N TRP A 105 3.23 -1.68 0.37
CA TRP A 105 3.88 -2.29 1.53
C TRP A 105 2.87 -2.93 2.49
N LEU A 106 1.79 -2.21 2.83
CA LEU A 106 0.73 -2.74 3.69
C LEU A 106 0.04 -3.96 3.06
N ALA A 107 -0.19 -3.96 1.74
CA ALA A 107 -0.74 -5.11 1.01
C ALA A 107 0.12 -6.38 1.18
N TRP A 108 1.44 -6.25 1.11
CA TRP A 108 2.36 -7.37 1.38
C TRP A 108 2.17 -7.92 2.80
N LEU A 109 2.09 -7.05 3.81
CA LEU A 109 1.92 -7.46 5.21
C LEU A 109 0.54 -8.11 5.44
N VAL A 110 -0.52 -7.52 4.90
CA VAL A 110 -1.89 -8.09 4.95
C VAL A 110 -1.93 -9.50 4.37
N ALA A 111 -1.30 -9.71 3.22
CA ALA A 111 -1.32 -11.00 2.54
C ALA A 111 -0.65 -12.13 3.35
N GLN A 112 0.25 -11.80 4.29
CA GLN A 112 0.87 -12.81 5.14
C GLN A 112 -0.11 -13.42 6.16
N GLU A 113 -1.12 -12.63 6.59
CA GLU A 113 -2.07 -13.01 7.65
C GLU A 113 -3.47 -13.37 7.09
N GLN A 114 -3.77 -12.99 5.83
CA GLN A 114 -5.11 -13.08 5.24
C GLN A 114 -5.20 -14.15 4.14
N PRO A 115 -5.71 -15.37 4.45
CA PRO A 115 -5.78 -16.47 3.48
C PRO A 115 -6.61 -16.17 2.23
N VAL A 116 -7.58 -15.28 2.31
CA VAL A 116 -8.42 -14.86 1.16
C VAL A 116 -7.62 -14.14 0.08
N VAL A 117 -6.44 -13.60 0.41
CA VAL A 117 -5.57 -12.92 -0.55
C VAL A 117 -4.76 -13.94 -1.31
N GLU A 118 -4.99 -14.08 -2.62
CA GLU A 118 -4.29 -15.03 -3.48
C GLU A 118 -3.25 -14.38 -4.38
N GLU A 119 -3.37 -13.08 -4.63
CA GLU A 119 -2.47 -12.36 -5.55
C GLU A 119 -2.23 -10.92 -5.10
N LEU A 120 -1.00 -10.46 -5.32
CA LEU A 120 -0.56 -9.09 -5.06
C LEU A 120 -0.05 -8.43 -6.34
N ILE A 121 -0.50 -7.19 -6.57
CA ILE A 121 0.08 -6.28 -7.56
C ILE A 121 0.51 -5.02 -6.81
N LEU A 122 1.82 -4.86 -6.64
CA LEU A 122 2.42 -3.80 -5.84
C LEU A 122 2.99 -2.73 -6.77
N ILE A 123 2.44 -1.52 -6.71
CA ILE A 123 2.83 -0.41 -7.58
C ILE A 123 3.75 0.52 -6.79
N ALA A 124 5.02 0.60 -7.21
CA ALA A 124 6.05 1.41 -6.56
C ALA A 124 6.02 1.28 -5.02
N PRO A 125 6.06 0.04 -4.46
CA PRO A 125 5.83 -0.18 -3.03
C PRO A 125 6.87 0.53 -2.18
N ALA A 126 6.41 1.26 -1.15
CA ALA A 126 7.25 2.05 -0.27
C ALA A 126 7.75 1.23 0.93
N PHE A 127 8.42 0.11 0.65
CA PHE A 127 8.96 -0.78 1.69
C PHE A 127 9.88 -0.04 2.66
N ASN A 128 9.60 -0.15 3.95
CA ASN A 128 10.42 0.43 5.03
C ASN A 128 10.70 1.94 4.89
N MET A 129 9.77 2.69 4.30
CA MET A 129 10.00 4.06 3.82
C MET A 129 10.50 5.03 4.89
N MET A 130 9.99 4.95 6.12
CA MET A 130 10.36 5.91 7.17
C MET A 130 11.72 5.60 7.81
N ASP A 131 12.08 4.35 7.97
CA ASP A 131 13.40 3.95 8.42
C ASP A 131 14.48 4.30 7.37
N LEU A 132 14.20 4.04 6.09
CA LEU A 132 15.10 4.43 4.99
C LEU A 132 15.28 5.95 4.92
N ARG A 133 14.21 6.73 5.14
CA ARG A 133 14.31 8.19 5.21
C ARG A 133 15.14 8.63 6.41
N ALA A 134 14.94 8.04 7.58
CA ALA A 134 15.75 8.35 8.75
C ALA A 134 17.24 8.00 8.57
N ALA A 135 17.54 7.00 7.76
CA ALA A 135 18.91 6.62 7.40
C ALA A 135 19.58 7.57 6.41
N GLN A 136 18.82 8.34 5.62
CA GLN A 136 19.32 9.26 4.60
C GLN A 136 19.66 10.66 5.14
N ILE A 137 19.18 11.02 6.31
CA ILE A 137 19.46 12.32 6.95
C ILE A 137 20.67 12.22 7.88
N SER A 138 21.28 13.37 8.24
CA SER A 138 22.41 13.41 9.17
C SER A 138 22.04 12.85 10.54
N ALA A 139 23.02 12.35 11.30
CA ALA A 139 22.82 11.84 12.65
C ALA A 139 22.22 12.92 13.57
N GLU A 140 22.72 14.17 13.48
CA GLU A 140 22.22 15.31 14.23
C GLU A 140 20.74 15.58 13.93
N ARG A 141 20.33 15.59 12.66
CA ARG A 141 18.94 15.84 12.28
C ARG A 141 18.02 14.69 12.74
N ARG A 142 18.51 13.47 12.72
CA ARG A 142 17.78 12.30 13.25
C ARG A 142 17.58 12.38 14.74
N GLU A 143 18.61 12.77 15.49
CA GLU A 143 18.51 13.03 16.94
C GLU A 143 17.49 14.14 17.27
N GLN A 144 17.51 15.23 16.50
CA GLN A 144 16.52 16.32 16.61
C GLN A 144 15.11 15.80 16.36
N TRP A 145 14.89 15.00 15.31
CA TRP A 145 13.59 14.40 15.03
C TRP A 145 13.12 13.48 16.15
N GLN A 146 14.02 12.62 16.64
CA GLN A 146 13.72 11.70 17.72
C GLN A 146 13.38 12.43 19.02
N SER A 147 14.16 13.44 19.40
CA SER A 147 13.94 14.20 20.65
C SER A 147 12.71 15.11 20.59
N ALA A 148 12.41 15.71 19.44
CA ALA A 148 11.22 16.52 19.22
C ALA A 148 9.93 15.69 19.05
N GLY A 149 10.05 14.38 18.80
CA GLY A 149 8.93 13.49 18.55
C GLY A 149 8.30 13.61 17.17
N ALA A 150 8.54 14.71 16.45
CA ALA A 150 8.05 14.93 15.09
C ALA A 150 8.94 15.93 14.33
N MET A 151 8.94 15.84 13.00
CA MET A 151 9.73 16.71 12.11
C MET A 151 8.90 17.12 10.88
N PRO A 152 9.01 18.38 10.40
CA PRO A 152 8.40 18.80 9.12
C PRO A 152 8.90 17.96 7.95
N TRP A 153 8.03 17.76 6.95
CA TRP A 153 8.39 17.12 5.68
C TRP A 153 8.93 18.19 4.72
N ASP A 154 10.25 18.30 4.63
CA ASP A 154 10.89 19.42 3.91
C ASP A 154 10.76 19.36 2.38
N ASP A 155 10.55 18.17 1.82
CA ASP A 155 10.63 17.93 0.37
C ASP A 155 9.27 17.95 -0.35
N GLU A 156 8.16 18.07 0.41
CA GLU A 156 6.81 18.06 -0.15
C GLU A 156 6.05 19.33 0.20
N PRO A 157 5.81 20.23 -0.77
CA PRO A 157 5.08 21.49 -0.53
C PRO A 157 3.68 21.31 0.03
N LEU A 158 3.04 20.14 -0.26
CA LEU A 158 1.68 19.83 0.15
C LEU A 158 1.55 19.39 1.63
N HIS A 159 2.66 19.08 2.31
CA HIS A 159 2.65 18.51 3.66
C HIS A 159 3.46 19.33 4.67
N LYS A 160 3.82 20.57 4.33
CA LYS A 160 4.59 21.47 5.23
C LYS A 160 3.91 21.74 6.56
N GLU A 161 2.60 21.59 6.65
CA GLU A 161 1.81 21.90 7.85
C GLU A 161 1.66 20.71 8.81
N ALA A 162 2.07 19.52 8.39
CA ALA A 162 1.86 18.32 9.19
C ALA A 162 3.19 17.58 9.44
N PRO A 163 3.74 17.67 10.65
CA PRO A 163 5.01 17.05 11.00
C PRO A 163 4.89 15.53 11.01
N ILE A 164 5.94 14.84 10.56
CA ILE A 164 6.02 13.38 10.56
C ILE A 164 6.44 12.92 11.95
N PRO A 165 5.62 12.12 12.66
CA PRO A 165 5.96 11.59 13.96
C PRO A 165 7.15 10.62 13.90
N TRP A 166 8.05 10.68 14.91
CA TRP A 166 9.17 9.74 15.01
C TRP A 166 8.72 8.28 15.15
N HIS A 167 7.60 8.02 15.80
CA HIS A 167 7.08 6.68 15.98
C HIS A 167 6.78 5.95 14.66
N TRP A 168 6.66 6.65 13.53
CA TRP A 168 6.55 5.98 12.23
C TRP A 168 7.86 5.34 11.78
N VAL A 169 9.02 5.87 12.20
CA VAL A 169 10.31 5.22 12.00
C VAL A 169 10.36 3.92 12.79
N GLU A 170 9.93 3.96 14.06
CA GLU A 170 9.88 2.78 14.94
C GLU A 170 8.94 1.70 14.38
N ASP A 171 7.74 2.12 13.93
CA ASP A 171 6.79 1.22 13.28
C ASP A 171 7.36 0.64 11.98
N SER A 172 8.02 1.48 11.17
CA SER A 172 8.67 1.06 9.93
C SER A 172 9.69 -0.06 10.19
N GLN A 173 10.53 0.11 11.20
CA GLN A 173 11.52 -0.90 11.62
C GLN A 173 10.85 -2.18 12.15
N ALA A 174 9.79 -2.04 12.95
CA ALA A 174 9.06 -3.19 13.51
C ALA A 174 8.36 -3.99 12.40
N LEU A 175 7.64 -3.33 11.50
CA LEU A 175 6.97 -3.95 10.36
C LEU A 175 7.97 -4.56 9.37
N TRP A 176 9.12 -3.91 9.16
CA TRP A 176 10.16 -4.44 8.30
C TRP A 176 10.77 -5.73 8.85
N ARG A 177 10.96 -5.88 10.15
CA ARG A 177 11.38 -7.15 10.78
C ARG A 177 10.32 -8.23 10.65
N ARG A 178 9.02 -7.90 10.79
CA ARG A 178 7.90 -8.85 10.70
C ARG A 178 7.75 -9.48 9.31
N ARG A 179 8.13 -8.80 8.23
CA ARG A 179 7.91 -9.22 6.82
C ARG A 179 8.45 -10.59 6.44
N PHE A 180 9.43 -11.10 7.20
CA PHE A 180 10.13 -12.36 6.90
C PHE A 180 9.88 -13.47 7.91
N THR A 181 9.00 -13.28 8.84
CA THR A 181 8.63 -14.30 9.80
C THR A 181 7.68 -15.32 9.14
N MET A 182 8.22 -16.17 8.24
CA MET A 182 7.50 -17.18 7.45
C MET A 182 6.53 -16.57 6.43
N PRO A 183 7.01 -16.04 5.30
CA PRO A 183 6.13 -15.47 4.30
C PRO A 183 5.20 -16.55 3.72
N ARG A 184 3.91 -16.28 3.76
CA ARG A 184 2.93 -17.07 3.03
C ARG A 184 3.21 -16.92 1.53
N CYS A 185 3.25 -18.02 0.81
CA CYS A 185 3.47 -18.03 -0.62
C CYS A 185 2.26 -17.43 -1.36
N VAL A 186 2.35 -16.15 -1.72
CA VAL A 186 1.32 -15.41 -2.46
C VAL A 186 1.93 -14.90 -3.76
N LYS A 187 1.28 -15.21 -4.88
CA LYS A 187 1.75 -14.70 -6.18
C LYS A 187 1.84 -13.17 -6.15
N THR A 188 3.03 -12.65 -6.42
CA THR A 188 3.33 -11.23 -6.27
C THR A 188 3.95 -10.66 -7.53
N THR A 189 3.39 -9.58 -8.06
CA THR A 189 3.98 -8.79 -9.14
C THR A 189 4.25 -7.38 -8.64
N ILE A 190 5.49 -6.93 -8.71
CA ILE A 190 5.89 -5.57 -8.40
C ILE A 190 6.05 -4.80 -9.72
N LEU A 191 5.37 -3.68 -9.86
CA LEU A 191 5.54 -2.72 -10.97
C LEU A 191 6.22 -1.45 -10.42
N HIS A 192 7.40 -1.07 -10.95
CA HIS A 192 8.11 0.10 -10.48
C HIS A 192 8.58 0.99 -11.64
N GLY A 193 8.49 2.32 -11.44
CA GLY A 193 8.96 3.32 -12.40
C GLY A 193 10.47 3.51 -12.32
N LEU A 194 11.17 3.41 -13.46
CA LEU A 194 12.63 3.63 -13.54
C LEU A 194 13.07 5.06 -13.17
N GLN A 195 12.16 6.03 -13.25
CA GLN A 195 12.40 7.45 -12.94
C GLN A 195 11.76 7.86 -11.61
N ASP A 196 11.44 6.88 -10.76
CA ASP A 196 10.91 7.15 -9.44
C ASP A 196 11.97 7.79 -8.54
N THR A 197 11.78 9.08 -8.22
CA THR A 197 12.64 9.85 -7.32
C THR A 197 12.15 9.87 -5.88
N VAL A 198 10.93 9.41 -5.62
CA VAL A 198 10.32 9.37 -4.29
C VAL A 198 10.68 8.08 -3.56
N ILE A 199 10.42 6.95 -4.21
CA ILE A 199 10.81 5.61 -3.74
C ILE A 199 11.67 4.98 -4.84
N LYS A 200 12.94 4.85 -4.58
CA LYS A 200 13.88 4.34 -5.60
C LYS A 200 13.60 2.88 -5.95
N PRO A 201 13.60 2.51 -7.25
CA PRO A 201 13.30 1.15 -7.71
C PRO A 201 14.28 0.09 -7.19
N GLU A 202 15.49 0.49 -6.79
CA GLU A 202 16.48 -0.38 -6.15
C GLU A 202 15.94 -1.02 -4.86
N GLY A 203 15.04 -0.32 -4.15
CA GLY A 203 14.36 -0.89 -2.97
C GLY A 203 13.50 -2.11 -3.32
N SER A 204 12.77 -2.06 -4.43
CA SER A 204 11.99 -3.21 -4.92
C SER A 204 12.90 -4.34 -5.39
N TRP A 205 13.99 -4.04 -6.08
CA TRP A 205 14.97 -5.05 -6.46
C TRP A 205 15.58 -5.76 -5.25
N THR A 206 16.04 -5.00 -4.26
CA THR A 206 16.60 -5.55 -3.01
C THR A 206 15.58 -6.41 -2.28
N PHE A 207 14.31 -5.98 -2.27
CA PHE A 207 13.22 -6.75 -1.66
C PHE A 207 13.02 -8.10 -2.36
N VAL A 208 12.95 -8.13 -3.70
CA VAL A 208 12.81 -9.37 -4.49
C VAL A 208 13.99 -10.30 -4.26
N GLN A 209 15.23 -9.79 -4.31
CA GLN A 209 16.42 -10.58 -4.02
C GLN A 209 16.36 -11.23 -2.62
N HIS A 210 15.88 -10.47 -1.64
CA HIS A 210 15.76 -10.98 -0.28
C HIS A 210 14.70 -12.09 -0.19
N VAL A 211 13.52 -11.91 -0.79
CA VAL A 211 12.47 -12.94 -0.81
C VAL A 211 13.00 -14.21 -1.46
N LEU A 212 13.61 -14.11 -2.64
CA LEU A 212 14.17 -15.27 -3.36
C LEU A 212 15.37 -15.92 -2.65
N SER A 213 16.07 -15.19 -1.80
CA SER A 213 17.13 -15.79 -0.95
C SER A 213 16.57 -16.68 0.17
N GLN A 214 15.32 -16.45 0.58
CA GLN A 214 14.65 -17.28 1.59
C GLN A 214 13.87 -18.44 0.96
N ASP A 215 13.26 -18.20 -0.20
CA ASP A 215 12.54 -19.20 -1.00
C ASP A 215 12.80 -18.93 -2.48
N PRO A 216 13.71 -19.67 -3.14
CA PRO A 216 14.03 -19.47 -4.56
C PRO A 216 12.86 -19.71 -5.51
N GLU A 217 11.84 -20.47 -5.09
CA GLU A 217 10.65 -20.78 -5.89
C GLU A 217 9.47 -19.84 -5.57
N PHE A 218 9.66 -18.83 -4.72
CA PHE A 218 8.60 -17.88 -4.41
C PHE A 218 8.09 -17.17 -5.67
N PRO A 219 6.77 -17.16 -5.95
CA PRO A 219 6.22 -16.62 -7.19
C PRO A 219 6.18 -15.08 -7.18
N ILE A 220 7.35 -14.44 -7.27
CA ILE A 220 7.52 -13.00 -7.28
C ILE A 220 8.18 -12.53 -8.59
N GLU A 221 7.62 -11.48 -9.19
CA GLU A 221 8.14 -10.83 -10.38
C GLU A 221 8.33 -9.34 -10.15
N LEU A 222 9.40 -8.75 -10.73
CA LEU A 222 9.63 -7.31 -10.76
C LEU A 222 9.61 -6.82 -12.20
N LEU A 223 8.66 -5.93 -12.50
CA LEU A 223 8.52 -5.24 -13.77
C LEU A 223 8.97 -3.78 -13.62
N LEU A 224 10.01 -3.42 -14.36
CA LEU A 224 10.48 -2.04 -14.41
C LEU A 224 9.96 -1.37 -15.69
N LYS A 225 9.33 -0.21 -15.55
CA LYS A 225 8.78 0.59 -16.66
C LYS A 225 9.36 2.01 -16.63
N THR A 226 9.51 2.62 -17.79
CA THR A 226 9.73 4.06 -17.87
C THR A 226 8.57 4.78 -17.19
N GLY A 227 8.84 5.63 -16.20
CA GLY A 227 7.80 6.36 -15.45
C GLY A 227 8.26 6.80 -14.07
N ASP A 228 7.51 7.71 -13.50
CA ASP A 228 7.69 8.26 -12.16
C ASP A 228 7.05 7.38 -11.05
N HIS A 229 7.11 7.88 -9.80
CA HIS A 229 6.48 7.23 -8.65
C HIS A 229 4.99 6.96 -8.83
N ARG A 230 4.29 7.83 -9.54
CA ARG A 230 2.82 7.75 -9.65
C ARG A 230 2.36 6.66 -10.60
N LEU A 231 3.11 6.36 -11.67
CA LEU A 231 2.71 5.42 -12.72
C LEU A 231 1.23 5.59 -13.11
N SER A 232 0.84 6.84 -13.43
CA SER A 232 -0.57 7.23 -13.60
C SER A 232 -0.93 7.61 -15.04
N SER A 233 0.00 7.49 -16.00
CA SER A 233 -0.33 7.68 -17.41
C SER A 233 -1.33 6.61 -17.90
N PRO A 234 -2.07 6.86 -18.98
CA PRO A 234 -2.97 5.86 -19.56
C PRO A 234 -2.27 4.52 -19.86
N GLU A 235 -1.03 4.55 -20.33
CA GLU A 235 -0.23 3.35 -20.60
C GLU A 235 0.09 2.56 -19.31
N HIS A 236 0.45 3.27 -18.24
CA HIS A 236 0.72 2.64 -16.93
C HIS A 236 -0.56 2.02 -16.35
N VAL A 237 -1.68 2.72 -16.43
CA VAL A 237 -2.98 2.20 -15.97
C VAL A 237 -3.38 0.96 -16.78
N ASP A 238 -3.14 0.96 -18.10
CA ASP A 238 -3.37 -0.22 -18.95
C ASP A 238 -2.45 -1.39 -18.56
N THR A 239 -1.17 -1.12 -18.27
CA THR A 239 -0.25 -2.13 -17.76
C THR A 239 -0.77 -2.75 -16.45
N ILE A 240 -1.18 -1.93 -15.48
CA ILE A 240 -1.74 -2.41 -14.21
C ILE A 240 -2.98 -3.28 -14.46
N ARG A 241 -3.86 -2.84 -15.36
CA ARG A 241 -5.04 -3.59 -15.73
C ARG A 241 -4.70 -4.99 -16.30
N ARG A 242 -3.71 -5.08 -17.20
CA ARG A 242 -3.26 -6.37 -17.78
C ARG A 242 -2.66 -7.29 -16.71
N LEU A 243 -1.93 -6.77 -15.75
CA LEU A 243 -1.40 -7.56 -14.63
C LEU A 243 -2.52 -8.21 -13.81
N VAL A 244 -3.63 -7.49 -13.59
CA VAL A 244 -4.79 -8.03 -12.88
C VAL A 244 -5.46 -9.17 -13.65
N VAL A 245 -5.42 -9.19 -14.99
CA VAL A 245 -6.09 -10.23 -15.83
C VAL A 245 -5.19 -11.39 -16.17
N LYS A 246 -3.87 -11.22 -16.14
CA LYS A 246 -2.89 -12.18 -16.69
C LYS A 246 -3.00 -12.36 -18.21
N GLU A 247 -3.25 -11.26 -18.94
CA GLU A 247 -3.15 -11.21 -20.41
C GLU A 247 -1.74 -10.84 -20.87
#